data_78755995f1c4fdd0a1de2613654043b4
#
_entry.id   78755995f1c4fdd0a1de2613654043b4
#
_cell.length_a   1.000
_cell.length_b   1.000
_cell.length_c   1.000
_cell.angle_alpha   90.00
_cell.angle_beta   90.00
_cell.angle_gamma   90.00
#
_symmetry.space_group_name_H-M   'P 1'
#
loop_
_entity.id
_entity.type
_entity.pdbx_description
1 polymer ?
#
loop_
_entity_poly.entity_id
_entity_poly.type
_entity_poly.pdbx_seq_one_letter_code
_entity_poly.pdbx_strand_id
1 'polypeptide(L)'
;MDNANTAKPVVRQTRFTAKPMHYGNICHSGLGCTTDLTADRTMADFLGFTLARDGSLRIVFNDGTNEVDGAGPYATRQIAGTTATGVRLNGSAAKNPVTDVSADAQFPHYAPGGAGPNLPQLDLTRLKLSNPTSSTLRVQMTVTDASQLVGPATKPIPVWLTRFQALSPPPGGTANVYRIFYVYMEKRAGVLPSFYAGTASCQGTTPSNCKIFQYRGEKPVDGKIEGNTITIDVGLNGDFGSPVLGKTLYSVTAFTFGRIDNFDDLYADVDATEPFDYVIGSTKK
;
A
#
# COMPACT_ATOMS: atom_id res chain seq x y z
N MET A 1 -13.40 -25.23 -2.83
CA MET A 1 -13.76 -26.61 -2.37
C MET A 1 -14.32 -27.32 -3.58
N ASP A 2 -13.66 -28.37 -4.03
CA ASP A 2 -14.15 -29.16 -5.13
C ASP A 2 -15.12 -30.21 -4.54
N ASN A 3 -16.20 -30.51 -5.25
CA ASN A 3 -17.20 -31.51 -4.85
C ASN A 3 -17.76 -31.36 -3.42
N ALA A 4 -18.03 -30.13 -2.99
CA ALA A 4 -18.54 -29.82 -1.64
C ALA A 4 -19.82 -30.56 -1.22
N ASN A 5 -20.60 -31.00 -2.20
CA ASN A 5 -21.86 -31.71 -2.01
C ASN A 5 -21.72 -33.24 -2.01
N THR A 6 -20.49 -33.77 -1.98
CA THR A 6 -20.24 -35.21 -1.90
C THR A 6 -19.91 -35.66 -0.47
N ALA A 7 -19.99 -36.95 -0.20
CA ALA A 7 -19.65 -37.52 1.11
C ALA A 7 -18.18 -37.34 1.53
N LYS A 8 -17.31 -37.03 0.56
CA LYS A 8 -15.88 -36.78 0.79
C LYS A 8 -15.41 -35.56 0.01
N PRO A 9 -15.75 -34.35 0.47
CA PRO A 9 -15.33 -33.13 -0.17
C PRO A 9 -13.82 -32.95 -0.11
N VAL A 10 -13.22 -32.46 -1.18
CA VAL A 10 -11.81 -32.09 -1.19
C VAL A 10 -11.69 -30.65 -0.77
N VAL A 11 -11.05 -30.42 0.37
CA VAL A 11 -10.74 -29.09 0.89
C VAL A 11 -9.30 -28.75 0.54
N ARG A 12 -9.10 -27.66 -0.18
CA ARG A 12 -7.78 -27.08 -0.42
C ARG A 12 -7.66 -25.76 0.32
N GLN A 13 -6.56 -25.61 1.03
CA GLN A 13 -6.23 -24.37 1.72
C GLN A 13 -5.15 -23.63 0.92
N THR A 14 -5.34 -22.35 0.72
CA THR A 14 -4.37 -21.49 0.05
C THR A 14 -4.09 -20.29 0.94
N ARG A 15 -2.81 -20.03 1.20
CA ARG A 15 -2.40 -18.81 1.87
C ARG A 15 -2.57 -17.65 0.89
N PHE A 16 -3.22 -16.58 1.31
CA PHE A 16 -3.40 -15.35 0.51
C PHE A 16 -2.49 -14.20 0.97
N THR A 17 -1.77 -14.36 2.10
CA THR A 17 -0.79 -13.38 2.59
C THR A 17 0.63 -13.93 2.46
N ALA A 18 1.60 -13.07 2.12
CA ALA A 18 3.01 -13.46 1.99
C ALA A 18 3.63 -13.85 3.33
N LYS A 19 3.16 -13.24 4.42
CA LYS A 19 3.58 -13.45 5.81
C LYS A 19 2.36 -13.63 6.72
N PRO A 20 2.52 -14.09 7.96
CA PRO A 20 1.41 -14.08 8.93
C PRO A 20 0.85 -12.66 9.10
N MET A 21 -0.46 -12.54 9.22
CA MET A 21 -1.14 -11.26 9.44
C MET A 21 -1.07 -10.79 10.88
N HIS A 22 -0.70 -11.68 11.78
CA HIS A 22 -0.66 -11.41 13.21
C HIS A 22 0.31 -12.36 13.91
N TYR A 23 0.95 -11.88 14.96
CA TYR A 23 1.77 -12.66 15.89
C TYR A 23 1.25 -12.45 17.31
N GLY A 24 1.16 -13.51 18.07
CA GLY A 24 0.69 -13.47 19.46
C GLY A 24 -0.77 -13.93 19.63
N ASN A 25 -1.31 -13.64 20.78
CA ASN A 25 -2.66 -14.04 21.15
C ASN A 25 -3.65 -12.91 20.87
N ILE A 26 -4.72 -13.23 20.17
CA ILE A 26 -5.83 -12.30 19.95
C ILE A 26 -6.79 -12.42 21.14
N CYS A 27 -7.34 -11.32 21.59
CA CYS A 27 -8.36 -11.36 22.64
C CYS A 27 -9.65 -12.01 22.15
N HIS A 28 -10.11 -13.03 22.85
CA HIS A 28 -11.32 -13.81 22.55
C HIS A 28 -12.53 -13.47 23.44
N SER A 29 -12.39 -12.52 24.36
CA SER A 29 -13.42 -12.23 25.37
C SER A 29 -14.54 -11.30 24.88
N GLY A 30 -14.70 -11.12 23.59
CA GLY A 30 -15.74 -10.29 23.02
C GLY A 30 -15.73 -8.87 23.58
N LEU A 31 -16.84 -8.44 24.21
CA LEU A 31 -16.92 -7.11 24.81
C LEU A 31 -15.93 -6.90 25.97
N GLY A 32 -15.49 -7.95 26.64
CA GLY A 32 -14.44 -7.89 27.66
C GLY A 32 -13.11 -7.35 27.11
N CYS A 33 -12.83 -7.56 25.81
CA CYS A 33 -11.65 -7.01 25.17
C CYS A 33 -11.66 -5.47 25.04
N THR A 34 -12.81 -4.83 25.22
CA THR A 34 -12.92 -3.37 25.15
C THR A 34 -12.52 -2.69 26.45
N THR A 35 -12.58 -3.41 27.55
CA THR A 35 -12.28 -2.90 28.90
C THR A 35 -10.87 -3.29 29.35
N ASP A 36 -10.27 -4.30 28.73
CA ASP A 36 -8.89 -4.70 28.96
C ASP A 36 -7.94 -3.94 28.05
N LEU A 37 -7.22 -2.99 28.62
CA LEU A 37 -6.25 -2.15 27.91
C LEU A 37 -5.04 -2.94 27.37
N THR A 38 -4.84 -4.18 27.84
CA THR A 38 -3.78 -5.08 27.36
C THR A 38 -4.26 -6.06 26.30
N ALA A 39 -5.55 -6.06 26.00
CA ALA A 39 -6.14 -6.97 25.04
C ALA A 39 -5.73 -6.60 23.60
N ASP A 40 -5.12 -7.56 22.92
CA ASP A 40 -4.78 -7.39 21.51
C ASP A 40 -6.02 -7.54 20.62
N ARG A 41 -6.38 -6.45 19.95
CA ARG A 41 -7.49 -6.35 19.01
C ARG A 41 -7.05 -5.91 17.62
N THR A 42 -5.76 -5.98 17.31
CA THR A 42 -5.20 -5.50 16.05
C THR A 42 -5.73 -6.22 14.82
N MET A 43 -6.19 -7.47 14.98
CA MET A 43 -6.86 -8.21 13.89
C MET A 43 -8.24 -7.68 13.57
N ALA A 44 -8.90 -6.95 14.48
CA ALA A 44 -10.30 -6.56 14.46
C ALA A 44 -11.26 -7.71 14.07
N ASP A 45 -12.55 -7.52 14.22
CA ASP A 45 -13.56 -8.55 13.91
C ASP A 45 -13.93 -8.60 12.43
N PHE A 46 -13.19 -7.87 11.58
CA PHE A 46 -13.59 -7.59 10.20
C PHE A 46 -12.68 -8.27 9.18
N LEU A 47 -13.03 -9.50 8.86
CA LEU A 47 -12.63 -10.13 7.62
C LEU A 47 -13.80 -10.01 6.65
N GLY A 48 -13.65 -9.17 5.62
CA GLY A 48 -14.64 -9.01 4.57
C GLY A 48 -14.26 -9.81 3.34
N PHE A 49 -15.26 -10.41 2.68
CA PHE A 49 -15.05 -11.01 1.37
C PHE A 49 -16.23 -10.72 0.45
N THR A 50 -15.96 -10.64 -0.83
CA THR A 50 -16.96 -10.47 -1.88
C THR A 50 -16.52 -11.17 -3.15
N LEU A 51 -17.45 -11.34 -4.08
CA LEU A 51 -17.16 -11.84 -5.40
C LEU A 51 -17.25 -10.71 -6.43
N ALA A 52 -16.27 -10.62 -7.29
CA ALA A 52 -16.32 -9.75 -8.45
C ALA A 52 -17.29 -10.31 -9.52
N ARG A 53 -17.56 -9.54 -10.58
CA ARG A 53 -18.49 -9.95 -11.65
C ARG A 53 -18.08 -11.25 -12.35
N ASP A 54 -16.78 -11.53 -12.44
CA ASP A 54 -16.23 -12.76 -12.98
C ASP A 54 -16.26 -13.93 -11.99
N GLY A 55 -16.80 -13.71 -10.79
CA GLY A 55 -16.84 -14.69 -9.71
C GLY A 55 -15.51 -14.86 -8.98
N SER A 56 -14.52 -14.03 -9.23
CA SER A 56 -13.25 -14.04 -8.48
C SER A 56 -13.46 -13.53 -7.05
N LEU A 57 -12.77 -14.18 -6.11
CA LEU A 57 -12.81 -13.82 -4.70
C LEU A 57 -11.99 -12.55 -4.43
N ARG A 58 -12.55 -11.64 -3.65
CA ARG A 58 -11.86 -10.51 -3.06
C ARG A 58 -11.98 -10.57 -1.56
N ILE A 59 -10.89 -10.31 -0.86
CA ILE A 59 -10.80 -10.39 0.60
C ILE A 59 -10.21 -9.09 1.11
N VAL A 60 -10.84 -8.51 2.14
CA VAL A 60 -10.29 -7.41 2.93
C VAL A 60 -10.00 -7.94 4.33
N PHE A 61 -8.82 -7.65 4.84
CA PHE A 61 -8.36 -8.14 6.14
C PHE A 61 -7.46 -7.09 6.81
N ASN A 62 -7.31 -7.17 8.13
CA ASN A 62 -6.33 -6.38 8.85
C ASN A 62 -4.99 -7.12 8.93
N ASP A 63 -3.89 -6.42 8.68
CA ASP A 63 -2.53 -6.88 8.98
C ASP A 63 -2.07 -6.25 10.29
N GLY A 64 -2.07 -7.03 11.36
CA GLY A 64 -1.63 -6.62 12.70
C GLY A 64 -0.15 -6.87 12.95
N THR A 65 0.64 -7.29 11.96
CA THR A 65 2.08 -7.54 12.15
C THR A 65 2.91 -6.27 12.25
N ASN A 66 2.30 -5.13 12.02
CA ASN A 66 2.93 -3.82 12.15
C ASN A 66 2.52 -3.13 13.45
N GLU A 67 2.74 -3.82 14.58
CA GLU A 67 2.28 -3.36 15.89
C GLU A 67 2.80 -1.99 16.30
N VAL A 68 3.98 -1.59 15.80
CA VAL A 68 4.59 -0.29 16.13
C VAL A 68 3.90 0.85 15.40
N ASP A 69 3.51 0.62 14.16
CA ASP A 69 2.88 1.63 13.29
C ASP A 69 1.34 1.43 13.22
N GLY A 70 0.83 0.43 13.92
CA GLY A 70 -0.59 0.06 13.99
C GLY A 70 -1.02 -0.96 12.95
N ALA A 71 -2.17 -1.59 13.18
CA ALA A 71 -2.81 -2.47 12.20
C ALA A 71 -3.45 -1.66 11.07
N GLY A 72 -3.40 -2.18 9.86
CA GLY A 72 -4.02 -1.54 8.70
C GLY A 72 -4.85 -2.51 7.86
N PRO A 73 -5.92 -2.03 7.19
CA PRO A 73 -6.68 -2.83 6.25
C PRO A 73 -5.89 -3.08 4.97
N TYR A 74 -5.96 -4.31 4.50
CA TYR A 74 -5.40 -4.77 3.22
C TYR A 74 -6.48 -5.43 2.40
N ALA A 75 -6.37 -5.30 1.09
CA ALA A 75 -7.22 -6.01 0.15
C ALA A 75 -6.38 -6.96 -0.70
N THR A 76 -6.95 -8.10 -1.04
CA THR A 76 -6.37 -9.06 -1.97
C THR A 76 -7.45 -9.64 -2.88
N ARG A 77 -7.05 -10.19 -4.01
CA ARG A 77 -7.95 -10.81 -4.98
C ARG A 77 -7.46 -12.16 -5.45
N GLN A 78 -8.38 -12.99 -5.86
CA GLN A 78 -8.06 -14.23 -6.57
C GLN A 78 -7.53 -13.89 -7.97
N ILE A 79 -6.35 -14.39 -8.30
CA ILE A 79 -5.69 -14.19 -9.60
C ILE A 79 -5.57 -15.49 -10.39
N ALA A 80 -5.72 -16.63 -9.76
CA ALA A 80 -5.59 -17.94 -10.40
C ALA A 80 -6.61 -18.95 -9.86
N GLY A 81 -6.81 -20.04 -10.59
CA GLY A 81 -7.75 -21.09 -10.23
C GLY A 81 -9.16 -20.82 -10.73
N THR A 82 -10.11 -21.65 -10.32
CA THR A 82 -11.51 -21.55 -10.75
C THR A 82 -12.26 -20.60 -9.84
N THR A 83 -12.97 -19.66 -10.44
CA THR A 83 -13.82 -18.69 -9.71
C THR A 83 -15.14 -19.34 -9.28
N ALA A 84 -15.93 -18.64 -8.47
CA ALA A 84 -17.26 -19.11 -8.06
C ALA A 84 -18.24 -19.30 -9.24
N THR A 85 -18.02 -18.61 -10.35
CA THR A 85 -18.82 -18.74 -11.58
C THR A 85 -18.26 -19.76 -12.56
N GLY A 86 -17.19 -20.49 -12.20
CA GLY A 86 -16.57 -21.51 -13.04
C GLY A 86 -15.54 -20.98 -14.04
N VAL A 87 -15.29 -19.69 -14.08
CA VAL A 87 -14.25 -19.10 -14.92
C VAL A 87 -12.87 -19.48 -14.37
N ARG A 88 -11.97 -19.96 -15.24
CA ARG A 88 -10.60 -20.28 -14.84
C ARG A 88 -9.70 -19.07 -15.04
N LEU A 89 -9.14 -18.59 -13.95
CA LEU A 89 -8.12 -17.54 -13.95
C LEU A 89 -6.72 -18.19 -14.06
N ASN A 90 -5.88 -17.60 -14.87
CA ASN A 90 -4.49 -18.05 -15.10
C ASN A 90 -3.49 -16.92 -14.81
N GLY A 91 -3.88 -15.94 -13.98
CA GLY A 91 -3.00 -14.86 -13.57
C GLY A 91 -1.86 -15.33 -12.69
N SER A 92 -0.82 -14.55 -12.64
CA SER A 92 0.28 -14.66 -11.70
C SER A 92 0.30 -13.43 -10.81
N ALA A 93 0.92 -13.55 -9.63
CA ALA A 93 1.15 -12.38 -8.78
C ALA A 93 1.90 -11.30 -9.57
N ALA A 94 1.55 -10.05 -9.31
CA ALA A 94 2.23 -8.91 -9.89
C ALA A 94 3.75 -8.99 -9.61
N LYS A 95 4.56 -8.58 -10.57
CA LYS A 95 6.02 -8.63 -10.48
C LYS A 95 6.60 -7.28 -10.89
N ASN A 96 7.77 -6.99 -10.35
CA ASN A 96 8.53 -5.80 -10.71
C ASN A 96 9.11 -5.87 -12.14
N PRO A 97 8.84 -4.92 -13.03
CA PRO A 97 7.91 -3.82 -12.86
C PRO A 97 6.45 -4.28 -12.95
N VAL A 98 5.57 -3.63 -12.17
CA VAL A 98 4.13 -3.80 -12.34
C VAL A 98 3.62 -2.75 -13.32
N THR A 99 2.71 -3.15 -14.21
CA THR A 99 1.96 -2.25 -15.09
C THR A 99 0.54 -2.13 -14.58
N ASP A 100 -0.03 -0.96 -14.74
CA ASP A 100 -1.41 -0.68 -14.38
C ASP A 100 -2.24 -0.29 -15.60
N VAL A 101 -3.53 -0.31 -15.42
CA VAL A 101 -4.50 0.06 -16.46
C VAL A 101 -4.52 1.58 -16.55
N SER A 102 -4.49 2.11 -17.76
CA SER A 102 -4.63 3.56 -17.96
C SER A 102 -6.10 3.98 -18.02
N ALA A 103 -6.35 5.25 -17.69
CA ALA A 103 -7.65 5.91 -17.71
C ALA A 103 -8.63 5.43 -16.64
N ASP A 104 -8.12 4.98 -15.49
CA ASP A 104 -8.92 4.57 -14.34
C ASP A 104 -8.69 5.44 -13.07
N ALA A 105 -7.81 6.44 -13.13
CA ALA A 105 -7.61 7.46 -12.11
C ALA A 105 -8.76 8.47 -12.07
N GLN A 106 -9.96 8.00 -11.75
CA GLN A 106 -11.18 8.82 -11.76
C GLN A 106 -11.41 9.47 -10.40
N PHE A 107 -11.65 10.79 -10.40
CA PHE A 107 -11.97 11.51 -9.16
C PHE A 107 -13.19 12.42 -9.32
N PRO A 108 -14.19 12.31 -8.43
CA PRO A 108 -14.33 11.25 -7.43
C PRO A 108 -14.57 9.87 -8.08
N HIS A 109 -14.16 8.81 -7.40
CA HIS A 109 -14.39 7.44 -7.85
C HIS A 109 -15.88 7.11 -8.00
N TYR A 110 -16.67 7.72 -7.13
CA TYR A 110 -18.12 7.52 -7.10
C TYR A 110 -18.82 8.83 -6.78
N ALA A 111 -19.81 9.18 -7.60
CA ALA A 111 -20.73 10.27 -7.35
C ALA A 111 -22.13 9.88 -7.88
N PRO A 112 -23.22 10.50 -7.38
CA PRO A 112 -24.51 10.43 -8.05
C PRO A 112 -24.36 10.94 -9.50
N GLY A 113 -24.52 10.05 -10.47
CA GLY A 113 -24.31 10.36 -11.88
C GLY A 113 -23.10 9.71 -12.54
N GLY A 114 -22.30 8.95 -11.80
CA GLY A 114 -21.14 8.21 -12.29
C GLY A 114 -19.81 8.67 -11.69
N ALA A 115 -18.72 8.03 -12.09
CA ALA A 115 -17.37 8.43 -11.71
C ALA A 115 -17.01 9.79 -12.33
N GLY A 116 -16.13 10.53 -11.68
CA GLY A 116 -15.57 11.78 -12.16
C GLY A 116 -14.65 11.58 -13.37
N PRO A 117 -14.09 12.67 -13.89
CA PRO A 117 -13.13 12.59 -15.00
C PRO A 117 -11.86 11.86 -14.57
N ASN A 118 -11.21 11.19 -15.51
CA ASN A 118 -9.87 10.69 -15.33
C ASN A 118 -8.88 11.86 -15.14
N LEU A 119 -7.93 11.71 -14.23
CA LEU A 119 -6.87 12.66 -13.95
C LEU A 119 -5.53 12.10 -14.46
N PRO A 120 -5.10 12.40 -15.71
CA PRO A 120 -3.95 11.74 -16.32
C PRO A 120 -2.65 11.90 -15.55
N GLN A 121 -2.51 12.98 -14.77
CA GLN A 121 -1.34 13.22 -13.92
C GLN A 121 -1.32 12.32 -12.68
N LEU A 122 -2.46 11.75 -12.29
CA LEU A 122 -2.60 10.82 -11.15
C LEU A 122 -2.84 9.37 -11.61
N ASP A 123 -2.97 9.14 -12.90
CA ASP A 123 -3.22 7.86 -13.55
C ASP A 123 -1.90 7.09 -13.67
N LEU A 124 -1.66 6.18 -12.73
CA LEU A 124 -0.47 5.34 -12.66
C LEU A 124 -0.52 4.29 -13.77
N THR A 125 0.50 4.21 -14.57
CA THR A 125 0.61 3.18 -15.61
C THR A 125 1.71 2.16 -15.31
N ARG A 126 2.63 2.50 -14.37
CA ARG A 126 3.74 1.62 -14.04
C ARG A 126 4.38 1.98 -12.71
N LEU A 127 4.75 0.93 -11.96
CA LEU A 127 5.67 1.03 -10.83
C LEU A 127 6.87 0.12 -11.05
N LYS A 128 8.09 0.65 -10.90
CA LYS A 128 9.34 -0.12 -11.01
C LYS A 128 10.27 0.21 -9.85
N LEU A 129 10.82 -0.83 -9.24
CA LEU A 129 11.89 -0.73 -8.26
C LEU A 129 13.20 -1.24 -8.85
N SER A 130 14.31 -0.62 -8.46
CA SER A 130 15.66 -1.10 -8.77
C SER A 130 16.65 -0.67 -7.68
N ASN A 131 17.84 -1.25 -7.68
CA ASN A 131 18.91 -0.88 -6.77
C ASN A 131 20.08 -0.35 -7.59
N PRO A 132 20.23 0.98 -7.74
CA PRO A 132 21.41 1.59 -8.38
C PRO A 132 22.73 1.22 -7.67
N THR A 133 22.67 1.10 -6.35
CA THR A 133 23.73 0.59 -5.49
C THR A 133 23.19 -0.45 -4.51
N SER A 134 24.05 -1.11 -3.74
CA SER A 134 23.61 -2.06 -2.72
C SER A 134 22.83 -1.41 -1.56
N SER A 135 22.96 -0.12 -1.37
CA SER A 135 22.36 0.65 -0.28
C SER A 135 21.29 1.65 -0.74
N THR A 136 21.05 1.76 -2.04
CA THR A 136 20.06 2.70 -2.60
C THR A 136 18.91 1.92 -3.25
N LEU A 137 17.70 2.29 -2.90
CA LEU A 137 16.48 1.89 -3.58
C LEU A 137 16.06 3.02 -4.53
N ARG A 138 15.83 2.71 -5.78
CA ARG A 138 15.20 3.60 -6.76
C ARG A 138 13.77 3.17 -6.98
N VAL A 139 12.86 4.12 -6.79
CA VAL A 139 11.43 3.96 -7.06
C VAL A 139 11.08 4.82 -8.27
N GLN A 140 10.44 4.22 -9.27
CA GLN A 140 9.99 4.90 -10.47
C GLN A 140 8.49 4.67 -10.65
N MET A 141 7.73 5.75 -10.58
CA MET A 141 6.29 5.79 -10.84
C MET A 141 6.06 6.47 -12.18
N THR A 142 5.36 5.84 -13.10
CA THR A 142 5.01 6.44 -14.39
C THR A 142 3.51 6.72 -14.40
N VAL A 143 3.14 7.92 -14.79
CA VAL A 143 1.74 8.35 -14.97
C VAL A 143 1.43 8.53 -16.44
N THR A 144 0.16 8.65 -16.78
CA THR A 144 -0.28 8.84 -18.18
C THR A 144 0.21 10.18 -18.74
N ASP A 145 0.14 11.25 -17.95
CA ASP A 145 0.62 12.58 -18.37
C ASP A 145 1.12 13.40 -17.17
N ALA A 146 2.42 13.66 -17.13
CA ALA A 146 3.05 14.50 -16.12
C ALA A 146 3.26 15.96 -16.56
N SER A 147 2.76 16.39 -17.71
CA SER A 147 2.94 17.76 -18.23
C SER A 147 2.23 18.81 -17.38
N GLN A 148 1.14 18.43 -16.72
CA GLN A 148 0.37 19.28 -15.80
C GLN A 148 0.13 18.58 -14.48
N LEU A 149 1.15 18.51 -13.62
CA LEU A 149 1.09 17.84 -12.33
C LEU A 149 0.09 18.47 -11.35
N VAL A 150 -0.22 19.74 -11.53
CA VAL A 150 -1.18 20.45 -10.67
C VAL A 150 -2.36 20.86 -11.53
N GLY A 151 -3.54 20.43 -11.15
CA GLY A 151 -4.79 20.85 -11.78
C GLY A 151 -5.19 22.29 -11.41
N PRO A 152 -6.37 22.76 -11.83
CA PRO A 152 -6.91 24.03 -11.43
C PRO A 152 -6.89 24.23 -9.90
N ALA A 153 -6.81 25.48 -9.43
CA ALA A 153 -6.62 25.84 -8.01
C ALA A 153 -7.64 25.23 -7.04
N THR A 154 -8.78 24.75 -7.53
CA THR A 154 -9.81 24.08 -6.75
C THR A 154 -9.60 22.55 -6.65
N LYS A 155 -8.53 22.02 -7.21
CA LYS A 155 -8.20 20.60 -7.20
C LYS A 155 -7.25 20.27 -6.05
N PRO A 156 -7.31 19.02 -5.56
CA PRO A 156 -6.44 18.58 -4.47
C PRO A 156 -4.95 18.71 -4.85
N ILE A 157 -4.13 18.92 -3.82
CA ILE A 157 -2.66 18.89 -3.99
C ILE A 157 -2.27 17.45 -4.34
N PRO A 158 -1.70 17.19 -5.52
CA PRO A 158 -1.37 15.85 -5.92
C PRO A 158 -0.16 15.31 -5.16
N VAL A 159 -0.26 14.05 -4.79
CA VAL A 159 0.78 13.25 -4.12
C VAL A 159 0.92 11.92 -4.84
N TRP A 160 2.14 11.53 -5.11
CA TRP A 160 2.52 10.21 -5.64
C TRP A 160 3.34 9.50 -4.58
N LEU A 161 2.83 8.42 -4.06
CA LEU A 161 3.40 7.70 -2.93
C LEU A 161 3.64 6.23 -3.30
N THR A 162 4.79 5.70 -2.94
CA THR A 162 5.04 4.25 -2.91
C THR A 162 5.30 3.82 -1.49
N ARG A 163 4.59 2.81 -1.02
CA ARG A 163 4.80 2.20 0.29
C ARG A 163 5.13 0.73 0.18
N PHE A 164 5.78 0.20 1.21
CA PHE A 164 6.10 -1.20 1.37
C PHE A 164 6.29 -1.55 2.85
N GLN A 165 6.24 -2.83 3.16
CA GLN A 165 6.59 -3.33 4.49
C GLN A 165 7.95 -3.98 4.48
N ALA A 166 8.76 -3.71 5.50
CA ALA A 166 10.05 -4.35 5.71
C ALA A 166 10.36 -4.46 7.20
N LEU A 167 11.28 -5.36 7.53
CA LEU A 167 11.80 -5.48 8.90
C LEU A 167 12.58 -4.24 9.29
N SER A 168 12.38 -3.77 10.50
CA SER A 168 13.12 -2.66 11.12
C SER A 168 13.00 -2.72 12.63
N PRO A 169 13.98 -2.22 13.39
CA PRO A 169 13.78 -2.01 14.81
C PRO A 169 12.77 -0.88 15.02
N PRO A 170 11.84 -1.00 15.98
CA PRO A 170 10.98 0.09 16.38
C PRO A 170 11.79 1.19 17.08
N PRO A 171 11.30 2.43 17.14
CA PRO A 171 11.93 3.49 17.90
C PRO A 171 12.14 3.06 19.37
N GLY A 172 13.40 3.07 19.83
CA GLY A 172 13.75 2.66 21.20
C GLY A 172 13.66 1.16 21.49
N GLY A 173 13.32 0.33 20.49
CA GLY A 173 13.24 -1.13 20.64
C GLY A 173 14.43 -1.85 20.01
N THR A 174 14.64 -3.11 20.43
CA THR A 174 15.72 -3.97 19.91
C THR A 174 15.23 -5.10 19.02
N ALA A 175 13.97 -5.50 19.12
CA ALA A 175 13.39 -6.54 18.29
C ALA A 175 12.97 -5.97 16.93
N ASN A 176 13.28 -6.70 15.84
CA ASN A 176 12.85 -6.30 14.53
C ASN A 176 11.38 -6.66 14.31
N VAL A 177 10.61 -5.70 13.84
CA VAL A 177 9.21 -5.84 13.46
C VAL A 177 9.00 -5.41 12.03
N TYR A 178 7.89 -5.80 11.41
CA TYR A 178 7.51 -5.26 10.11
C TYR A 178 6.94 -3.87 10.30
N ARG A 179 7.50 -2.90 9.58
CA ARG A 179 7.07 -1.50 9.58
C ARG A 179 6.70 -1.08 8.17
N ILE A 180 5.83 -0.08 8.06
CA ILE A 180 5.48 0.54 6.78
C ILE A 180 6.48 1.64 6.49
N PHE A 181 7.16 1.52 5.37
CA PHE A 181 8.05 2.51 4.78
C PHE A 181 7.37 3.13 3.57
N TYR A 182 7.68 4.39 3.32
CA TYR A 182 7.16 5.08 2.14
C TYR A 182 8.16 6.08 1.58
N VAL A 183 8.01 6.34 0.28
CA VAL A 183 8.58 7.49 -0.41
C VAL A 183 7.47 8.20 -1.13
N TYR A 184 7.53 9.53 -1.21
CA TYR A 184 6.53 10.25 -1.98
C TYR A 184 7.08 11.52 -2.60
N MET A 185 6.40 11.97 -3.65
CA MET A 185 6.51 13.28 -4.24
C MET A 185 5.22 14.07 -3.96
N GLU A 186 5.37 15.31 -3.56
CA GLU A 186 4.28 16.28 -3.46
C GLU A 186 4.54 17.44 -4.44
N LYS A 187 3.48 17.92 -5.07
CA LYS A 187 3.57 19.07 -5.95
C LYS A 187 2.48 20.08 -5.62
N ARG A 188 2.89 21.31 -5.30
CA ARG A 188 1.96 22.44 -5.11
C ARG A 188 2.06 23.42 -6.27
N ALA A 189 0.97 24.14 -6.50
CA ALA A 189 0.96 25.18 -7.52
C ALA A 189 2.05 26.23 -7.24
N GLY A 190 2.82 26.57 -8.29
CA GLY A 190 3.87 27.60 -8.17
C GLY A 190 5.13 27.17 -7.40
N VAL A 191 5.20 25.94 -6.84
CA VAL A 191 6.34 25.44 -6.06
C VAL A 191 7.00 24.25 -6.81
N LEU A 192 8.30 24.09 -6.69
CA LEU A 192 8.98 22.91 -7.24
C LEU A 192 8.51 21.63 -6.53
N PRO A 193 8.54 20.47 -7.20
CA PRO A 193 8.24 19.20 -6.56
C PRO A 193 9.15 18.96 -5.35
N SER A 194 8.60 18.41 -4.28
CA SER A 194 9.35 18.00 -3.10
C SER A 194 9.26 16.48 -2.95
N PHE A 195 10.37 15.87 -2.55
CA PHE A 195 10.50 14.42 -2.43
C PHE A 195 10.87 14.07 -1.00
N TYR A 196 10.22 13.06 -0.45
CA TYR A 196 10.39 12.67 0.94
C TYR A 196 10.40 11.15 1.10
N ALA A 197 11.04 10.70 2.17
CA ALA A 197 10.97 9.32 2.65
C ALA A 197 10.67 9.30 4.15
N GLY A 198 10.08 8.22 4.62
CA GLY A 198 9.80 8.05 6.02
C GLY A 198 9.19 6.68 6.35
N THR A 199 8.88 6.51 7.62
CA THR A 199 8.07 5.42 8.12
C THR A 199 6.69 5.94 8.46
N ALA A 200 5.64 5.21 8.06
CA ALA A 200 4.30 5.54 8.51
C ALA A 200 4.26 5.49 10.02
N SER A 201 3.76 6.54 10.63
CA SER A 201 3.59 6.65 12.07
C SER A 201 2.12 6.66 12.43
N CYS A 202 1.84 6.12 13.58
CA CYS A 202 0.51 6.15 14.15
C CYS A 202 0.30 7.41 14.98
N GLN A 203 -0.81 8.08 14.77
CA GLN A 203 -1.23 9.16 15.63
C GLN A 203 -1.83 8.58 16.92
N GLY A 204 -1.01 8.43 17.94
CA GLY A 204 -1.38 7.88 19.25
C GLY A 204 -0.15 7.65 20.11
N THR A 205 -0.34 7.49 21.40
CA THR A 205 0.75 7.26 22.35
C THR A 205 1.19 5.80 22.45
N THR A 206 0.40 4.90 21.88
CA THR A 206 0.69 3.46 21.86
C THR A 206 0.15 2.84 20.55
N PRO A 207 0.70 1.71 20.09
CA PRO A 207 0.20 0.98 18.91
C PRO A 207 -1.29 0.63 19.01
N SER A 208 -1.76 0.27 20.21
CA SER A 208 -3.18 -0.04 20.47
C SER A 208 -4.10 1.18 20.34
N ASN A 209 -3.56 2.39 20.38
CA ASN A 209 -4.30 3.65 20.20
C ASN A 209 -4.14 4.26 18.82
N CYS A 210 -3.63 3.51 17.86
CA CYS A 210 -3.48 3.99 16.50
C CYS A 210 -4.84 4.31 15.90
N LYS A 211 -5.10 5.58 15.68
CA LYS A 211 -6.34 6.05 15.08
C LYS A 211 -6.18 6.34 13.59
N ILE A 212 -5.01 6.77 13.16
CA ILE A 212 -4.74 7.21 11.79
C ILE A 212 -3.27 6.96 11.47
N PHE A 213 -2.99 6.29 10.35
CA PHE A 213 -1.66 6.26 9.78
C PHE A 213 -1.34 7.62 9.16
N GLN A 214 -0.16 8.14 9.45
CA GLN A 214 0.32 9.38 8.88
C GLN A 214 1.55 9.13 8.01
N TYR A 215 1.48 9.58 6.78
CA TYR A 215 2.59 9.69 5.86
C TYR A 215 3.12 11.13 5.92
N ARG A 216 3.94 11.41 6.92
CA ARG A 216 4.62 12.70 7.05
C ARG A 216 6.04 12.54 6.59
N GLY A 217 6.49 13.42 5.69
CA GLY A 217 7.86 13.42 5.23
C GLY A 217 8.81 13.64 6.40
N GLU A 218 9.58 12.62 6.73
CA GLU A 218 10.57 12.69 7.80
C GLU A 218 11.87 13.27 7.27
N LYS A 219 12.26 12.88 6.06
CA LYS A 219 13.49 13.33 5.42
C LYS A 219 13.27 13.68 3.96
N PRO A 220 13.81 14.84 3.53
CA PRO A 220 13.92 15.12 2.10
C PRO A 220 14.90 14.13 1.47
N VAL A 221 14.59 13.69 0.26
CA VAL A 221 15.41 12.76 -0.54
C VAL A 221 15.53 13.26 -1.97
N ASP A 222 16.47 12.68 -2.72
CA ASP A 222 16.69 13.03 -4.11
C ASP A 222 15.58 12.47 -4.99
N GLY A 223 15.07 13.31 -5.88
CA GLY A 223 14.07 12.90 -6.84
C GLY A 223 14.03 13.81 -8.06
N LYS A 224 13.46 13.31 -9.13
CA LYS A 224 13.29 14.03 -10.39
C LYS A 224 12.07 13.54 -11.16
N ILE A 225 11.66 14.35 -12.11
CA ILE A 225 10.63 14.01 -13.09
C ILE A 225 11.27 14.10 -14.47
N GLU A 226 11.15 13.03 -15.24
CA GLU A 226 11.63 12.94 -16.63
C GLU A 226 10.52 12.36 -17.49
N GLY A 227 10.01 13.16 -18.42
CA GLY A 227 8.80 12.80 -19.16
C GLY A 227 7.64 12.53 -18.19
N ASN A 228 7.03 11.38 -18.28
CA ASN A 228 5.92 10.95 -17.43
C ASN A 228 6.37 10.11 -16.23
N THR A 229 7.67 10.06 -15.93
CA THR A 229 8.22 9.22 -14.86
C THR A 229 8.77 10.05 -13.72
N ILE A 230 8.25 9.78 -12.52
CA ILE A 230 8.73 10.30 -11.25
C ILE A 230 9.74 9.28 -10.71
N THR A 231 10.97 9.71 -10.47
CA THR A 231 12.05 8.88 -9.93
C THR A 231 12.44 9.41 -8.56
N ILE A 232 12.49 8.53 -7.56
CA ILE A 232 12.94 8.85 -6.20
C ILE A 232 14.04 7.86 -5.84
N ASP A 233 15.22 8.39 -5.45
CA ASP A 233 16.33 7.61 -4.94
C ASP A 233 16.41 7.75 -3.42
N VAL A 234 16.46 6.63 -2.70
CA VAL A 234 16.40 6.62 -1.24
C VAL A 234 17.41 5.63 -0.66
N GLY A 235 18.14 6.07 0.35
CA GLY A 235 19.09 5.25 1.09
C GLY A 235 18.39 4.32 2.08
N LEU A 236 18.62 3.01 1.94
CA LEU A 236 17.99 1.98 2.78
C LEU A 236 18.40 2.04 4.26
N ASN A 237 19.53 2.68 4.57
CA ASN A 237 20.10 2.67 5.92
C ASN A 237 19.72 3.88 6.78
N GLY A 238 19.11 4.92 6.22
CA GLY A 238 18.90 6.12 7.03
C GLY A 238 17.90 7.15 6.54
N ASP A 239 17.52 7.13 5.26
CA ASP A 239 16.63 8.16 4.70
C ASP A 239 15.18 8.00 5.14
N PHE A 240 14.81 6.82 5.60
CA PHE A 240 13.49 6.56 6.16
C PHE A 240 13.35 6.92 7.66
N GLY A 241 14.39 7.44 8.30
CA GLY A 241 14.42 7.61 9.77
C GLY A 241 14.68 6.31 10.53
N SER A 242 14.60 5.18 9.87
CA SER A 242 14.91 3.84 10.40
C SER A 242 15.53 2.98 9.30
N PRO A 243 16.40 2.02 9.64
CA PRO A 243 17.00 1.15 8.63
C PRO A 243 15.99 0.16 8.08
N VAL A 244 16.05 -0.07 6.78
CA VAL A 244 15.32 -1.17 6.13
C VAL A 244 16.16 -2.43 6.26
N LEU A 245 15.68 -3.41 7.01
CA LEU A 245 16.35 -4.68 7.25
C LEU A 245 15.73 -5.81 6.41
N GLY A 246 16.52 -6.87 6.23
CA GLY A 246 16.10 -8.00 5.41
C GLY A 246 16.32 -7.78 3.91
N LYS A 247 15.89 -8.76 3.12
CA LYS A 247 16.10 -8.78 1.66
C LYS A 247 14.82 -8.55 0.86
N THR A 248 13.66 -8.58 1.50
CA THR A 248 12.38 -8.49 0.80
C THR A 248 11.59 -7.30 1.30
N LEU A 249 11.14 -6.48 0.37
CA LEU A 249 10.13 -5.47 0.57
C LEU A 249 8.79 -6.10 0.22
N TYR A 250 7.86 -6.13 1.17
CA TYR A 250 6.56 -6.78 1.00
C TYR A 250 5.48 -5.78 0.64
N SER A 251 4.52 -6.23 -0.14
CA SER A 251 3.33 -5.46 -0.52
C SER A 251 3.67 -4.06 -1.07
N VAL A 252 4.68 -4.00 -1.93
CA VAL A 252 5.07 -2.75 -2.59
C VAL A 252 3.93 -2.29 -3.47
N THR A 253 3.42 -1.08 -3.24
CA THR A 253 2.28 -0.51 -3.95
C THR A 253 2.51 0.98 -4.14
N ALA A 254 2.24 1.50 -5.33
CA ALA A 254 2.15 2.93 -5.55
C ALA A 254 0.69 3.39 -5.43
N PHE A 255 0.52 4.60 -4.95
CA PHE A 255 -0.77 5.29 -4.81
C PHE A 255 -0.65 6.70 -5.32
N THR A 256 -1.74 7.24 -5.83
CA THR A 256 -1.89 8.65 -6.06
C THR A 256 -3.04 9.21 -5.24
N PHE A 257 -2.83 10.40 -4.71
CA PHE A 257 -3.80 11.06 -3.84
C PHE A 257 -4.05 12.47 -4.32
N GLY A 258 -5.27 12.93 -4.07
CA GLY A 258 -5.56 14.33 -4.07
C GLY A 258 -5.77 14.84 -2.63
N ARG A 259 -5.04 15.88 -2.21
CA ARG A 259 -5.29 16.56 -0.94
C ARG A 259 -6.50 17.48 -1.08
N ILE A 260 -7.45 17.38 -0.17
CA ILE A 260 -8.63 18.24 -0.15
C ILE A 260 -8.28 19.52 0.60
N ASP A 261 -8.34 20.68 -0.09
CA ASP A 261 -7.79 21.97 0.34
C ASP A 261 -8.25 22.52 1.68
N ASN A 262 -9.38 22.09 2.21
CA ASN A 262 -9.94 22.63 3.46
C ASN A 262 -9.63 21.81 4.71
N PHE A 263 -8.93 20.70 4.56
CA PHE A 263 -8.60 19.80 5.66
C PHE A 263 -7.18 19.31 5.45
N ASP A 264 -6.26 19.82 6.23
CA ASP A 264 -4.82 19.55 6.09
C ASP A 264 -4.42 18.07 6.14
N ASP A 265 -5.29 17.20 6.61
CA ASP A 265 -5.02 15.77 6.80
C ASP A 265 -5.96 14.84 6.00
N LEU A 266 -6.84 15.36 5.15
CA LEU A 266 -7.71 14.53 4.30
C LEU A 266 -7.15 14.38 2.90
N TYR A 267 -6.92 13.12 2.54
CA TYR A 267 -6.50 12.70 1.21
C TYR A 267 -7.58 11.84 0.59
N ALA A 268 -7.85 12.05 -0.67
CA ALA A 268 -8.69 11.17 -1.45
C ALA A 268 -7.81 10.32 -2.35
N ASP A 269 -7.90 9.01 -2.20
CA ASP A 269 -7.25 8.05 -3.11
C ASP A 269 -7.80 8.24 -4.52
N VAL A 270 -6.91 8.24 -5.51
CA VAL A 270 -7.28 8.40 -6.91
C VAL A 270 -6.96 7.16 -7.70
N ASP A 271 -5.77 6.59 -7.48
CA ASP A 271 -5.32 5.41 -8.21
C ASP A 271 -4.31 4.60 -7.39
N ALA A 272 -4.17 3.30 -7.70
CA ALA A 272 -3.23 2.41 -7.01
C ALA A 272 -2.81 1.23 -7.87
N THR A 273 -1.52 0.95 -7.92
CA THR A 273 -1.00 -0.25 -8.59
C THR A 273 -1.29 -1.52 -7.81
N GLU A 274 -1.27 -2.68 -8.48
CA GLU A 274 -1.27 -3.97 -7.79
C GLU A 274 -0.03 -4.13 -6.89
N PRO A 275 -0.20 -4.69 -5.67
CA PRO A 275 0.92 -4.95 -4.77
C PRO A 275 1.79 -6.10 -5.28
N PHE A 276 3.11 -5.99 -5.09
CA PHE A 276 4.06 -7.05 -5.35
C PHE A 276 5.16 -7.09 -4.29
N ASP A 277 5.89 -8.20 -4.23
CA ASP A 277 7.07 -8.31 -3.37
C ASP A 277 8.33 -8.06 -4.19
N TYR A 278 9.26 -7.28 -3.62
CA TYR A 278 10.52 -6.94 -4.26
C TYR A 278 11.71 -7.45 -3.45
N VAL A 279 12.57 -8.22 -4.08
CA VAL A 279 13.83 -8.67 -3.46
C VAL A 279 14.93 -7.66 -3.77
N ILE A 280 15.47 -7.04 -2.74
CA ILE A 280 16.57 -6.06 -2.85
C ILE A 280 17.74 -6.69 -3.61
N GLY A 281 18.22 -6.00 -4.62
CA GLY A 281 19.31 -6.47 -5.48
C GLY A 281 18.90 -7.44 -6.60
N SER A 282 17.63 -7.81 -6.71
CA SER A 282 17.13 -8.68 -7.79
C SER A 282 17.12 -7.99 -9.16
N THR A 283 17.04 -6.67 -9.17
CA THR A 283 17.07 -5.85 -10.40
C THR A 283 18.28 -4.92 -10.33
N LYS A 284 19.37 -5.30 -10.96
CA LYS A 284 20.50 -4.42 -11.19
C LYS A 284 20.20 -3.58 -12.43
N LYS A 285 20.28 -2.24 -12.29
CA LYS A 285 20.14 -1.16 -13.30
C LYS A 285 19.08 -1.35 -14.38
#